data_27a893c38d5e4e5bed857197442df68c
#
_entry.id   27a893c38d5e4e5bed857197442df68c
#
_cell.length_a   1.000
_cell.length_b   1.000
_cell.length_c   1.000
_cell.angle_alpha   90.00
_cell.angle_beta   90.00
_cell.angle_gamma   90.00
#
_symmetry.space_group_name_H-M   'P 1'
#
loop_
_entity.id
_entity.type
_entity.pdbx_description
1 polymer ?
#
loop_
_entity_poly.entity_id
_entity_poly.type
_entity_poly.pdbx_seq_one_letter_code
_entity_poly.pdbx_strand_id
1 'polypeptide(L)'
;MRHHHTLTPQSPGTTDGSARRLDSHLTGPQTDTSTRFHIYFDNKGSLTTSPFAQLDVDDVTSFGPEITTINRFTPGIYRYSVHHYNGTSTIIASPARVELTLNGVTRIFTPPATSTTLGIESVWVVLELTVDSAGGITVTPVNTYTTALTDAVARVVKGSGKPPLMGGNW
;
A
#
# COMPACT_ATOMS: atom_id res chain seq x y z
N MET A 1 16.98 0.10 -19.15
CA MET A 1 16.80 1.20 -18.15
C MET A 1 15.94 0.65 -17.01
N ARG A 2 16.48 0.61 -15.82
CA ARG A 2 15.69 0.15 -14.65
C ARG A 2 14.91 1.33 -14.13
N HIS A 3 13.59 1.26 -14.20
CA HIS A 3 12.72 2.27 -13.62
C HIS A 3 12.42 1.87 -12.18
N HIS A 4 12.99 2.61 -11.21
CA HIS A 4 12.62 2.49 -9.81
C HIS A 4 11.31 3.26 -9.58
N HIS A 5 10.29 2.56 -9.14
CA HIS A 5 9.03 3.14 -8.69
C HIS A 5 8.94 2.98 -7.18
N THR A 6 8.81 4.07 -6.46
CA THR A 6 8.87 4.08 -4.99
C THR A 6 7.55 4.57 -4.42
N LEU A 7 7.05 3.87 -3.43
CA LEU A 7 5.91 4.24 -2.61
C LEU A 7 6.43 4.47 -1.19
N THR A 8 6.28 5.66 -0.70
CA THR A 8 6.83 6.06 0.61
C THR A 8 5.72 6.67 1.47
N PRO A 9 5.22 5.98 2.49
CA PRO A 9 4.47 6.65 3.53
C PRO A 9 5.45 7.41 4.44
N GLN A 10 5.15 8.64 4.71
CA GLN A 10 5.90 9.45 5.66
C GLN A 10 5.00 9.80 6.85
N SER A 11 5.48 9.50 8.03
CA SER A 11 4.90 10.00 9.28
C SER A 11 5.96 10.83 9.99
N PRO A 12 5.83 12.16 10.06
CA PRO A 12 6.69 12.95 10.92
C PRO A 12 6.37 12.61 12.39
N GLY A 13 7.41 12.37 13.16
CA GLY A 13 7.32 12.01 14.55
C GLY A 13 6.57 13.04 15.39
N THR A 14 5.74 12.55 16.30
CA THR A 14 5.20 13.35 17.39
C THR A 14 6.00 13.06 18.65
N THR A 15 6.40 14.10 19.36
CA THR A 15 7.17 14.02 20.62
C THR A 15 6.30 13.66 21.83
N ASP A 16 5.04 13.29 21.64
CA ASP A 16 4.07 13.10 22.73
C ASP A 16 3.93 11.66 23.26
N GLY A 17 4.81 10.75 22.86
CA GLY A 17 4.81 9.36 23.34
C GLY A 17 3.68 8.48 22.80
N SER A 18 2.78 8.99 21.95
CA SER A 18 1.77 8.21 21.25
C SER A 18 2.31 7.73 19.89
N ALA A 19 3.33 6.89 19.92
CA ALA A 19 3.91 6.33 18.71
C ALA A 19 2.84 5.63 17.88
N ARG A 20 2.58 6.14 16.67
CA ARG A 20 1.71 5.51 15.69
C ARG A 20 2.55 4.58 14.86
N ARG A 21 2.10 3.35 14.70
CA ARG A 21 2.64 2.48 13.67
C ARG A 21 1.67 2.47 12.49
N LEU A 22 2.16 2.98 11.39
CA LEU A 22 1.48 2.93 10.11
C LEU A 22 2.27 1.99 9.22
N ASP A 23 1.67 0.85 8.91
CA ASP A 23 2.29 -0.16 8.06
C ASP A 23 1.75 -0.05 6.64
N SER A 24 2.63 -0.15 5.67
CA SER A 24 2.25 -0.16 4.26
C SER A 24 1.92 -1.57 3.78
N HIS A 25 0.93 -1.66 2.91
CA HIS A 25 0.51 -2.89 2.26
C HIS A 25 0.43 -2.66 0.75
N LEU A 26 1.16 -3.46 -0.02
CA LEU A 26 1.06 -3.52 -1.47
C LEU A 26 0.54 -4.90 -1.89
N THR A 27 -0.54 -4.93 -2.65
CA THR A 27 -1.02 -6.14 -3.31
C THR A 27 -1.05 -5.96 -4.82
N GLY A 28 -0.86 -7.05 -5.54
CA GLY A 28 -0.87 -7.00 -7.00
C GLY A 28 -0.99 -8.37 -7.65
N PRO A 29 -1.03 -8.42 -8.98
CA PRO A 29 -1.14 -9.66 -9.73
C PRO A 29 0.14 -10.48 -9.64
N GLN A 30 0.00 -11.80 -9.60
CA GLN A 30 1.10 -12.72 -9.82
C GLN A 30 1.12 -13.20 -11.28
N THR A 31 2.32 -13.52 -11.79
CA THR A 31 2.54 -13.77 -13.23
C THR A 31 1.85 -15.01 -13.76
N ASP A 32 1.53 -15.98 -12.90
CA ASP A 32 1.14 -17.34 -13.31
C ASP A 32 -0.10 -17.86 -12.58
N THR A 33 -0.72 -17.06 -11.74
CA THR A 33 -1.82 -17.52 -10.89
C THR A 33 -2.98 -16.54 -10.84
N SER A 34 -4.16 -17.04 -10.50
CA SER A 34 -5.31 -16.21 -10.15
C SER A 34 -5.17 -15.54 -8.76
N THR A 35 -4.10 -15.83 -8.06
CA THR A 35 -3.80 -15.28 -6.74
C THR A 35 -3.11 -13.93 -6.86
N ARG A 36 -3.18 -13.15 -5.80
CA ARG A 36 -2.47 -11.87 -5.68
C ARG A 36 -1.31 -12.03 -4.71
N PHE A 37 -0.22 -11.33 -4.95
CA PHE A 37 0.82 -11.18 -3.94
C PHE A 37 0.40 -10.14 -2.89
N HIS A 38 0.98 -10.24 -1.71
CA HIS A 38 0.86 -9.26 -0.65
C HIS A 38 2.21 -8.98 -0.02
N ILE A 39 2.64 -7.73 -0.08
CA ILE A 39 3.88 -7.23 0.52
C ILE A 39 3.53 -6.35 1.70
N TYR A 40 4.12 -6.62 2.85
CA TYR A 40 3.97 -5.93 4.12
C TYR A 40 5.13 -6.31 5.04
N PHE A 41 5.15 -5.86 6.29
CA PHE A 41 6.28 -6.05 7.22
C PHE A 41 6.75 -7.51 7.38
N ASP A 42 5.84 -8.48 7.35
CA ASP A 42 6.15 -9.92 7.54
C ASP A 42 6.45 -10.66 6.22
N ASN A 43 6.09 -10.07 5.10
CA ASN A 43 6.40 -10.58 3.76
C ASN A 43 6.92 -9.45 2.89
N LYS A 44 8.22 -9.22 2.94
CA LYS A 44 8.86 -8.06 2.29
C LYS A 44 8.97 -8.17 0.78
N GLY A 45 8.66 -9.33 0.19
CA GLY A 45 8.75 -9.53 -1.25
C GLY A 45 10.17 -9.70 -1.78
N SER A 46 10.36 -9.49 -3.08
CA SER A 46 11.66 -9.58 -3.75
C SER A 46 11.71 -8.72 -5.00
N LEU A 47 12.83 -8.06 -5.26
CA LEU A 47 13.08 -7.30 -6.49
C LEU A 47 13.56 -8.17 -7.65
N THR A 48 14.10 -9.35 -7.38
CA THR A 48 14.76 -10.21 -8.37
C THR A 48 13.94 -11.41 -8.80
N THR A 49 12.95 -11.79 -8.00
CA THR A 49 12.00 -12.85 -8.27
C THR A 49 10.57 -12.33 -8.18
N SER A 50 9.57 -13.09 -8.67
CA SER A 50 8.17 -12.71 -8.47
C SER A 50 7.91 -12.43 -6.98
N PRO A 51 7.24 -11.34 -6.62
CA PRO A 51 6.46 -10.42 -7.46
C PRO A 51 7.24 -9.24 -8.06
N PHE A 52 8.57 -9.22 -7.99
CA PHE A 52 9.43 -8.12 -8.45
C PHE A 52 9.13 -6.78 -7.78
N ALA A 53 8.65 -6.85 -6.56
CA ALA A 53 8.36 -5.74 -5.68
C ALA A 53 8.80 -6.08 -4.27
N GLN A 54 9.26 -5.09 -3.52
CA GLN A 54 9.84 -5.30 -2.19
C GLN A 54 9.59 -4.11 -1.29
N LEU A 55 9.32 -4.38 -0.01
CA LEU A 55 9.41 -3.41 1.07
C LEU A 55 10.88 -3.29 1.47
N ASP A 56 11.56 -2.22 1.03
CA ASP A 56 12.99 -2.03 1.21
C ASP A 56 13.32 -1.55 2.62
N VAL A 57 12.51 -0.64 3.15
CA VAL A 57 12.65 -0.06 4.49
C VAL A 57 11.34 -0.25 5.23
N ASP A 58 11.43 -0.89 6.38
CA ASP A 58 10.35 -1.10 7.32
C ASP A 58 10.69 -0.32 8.59
N ASP A 59 9.96 0.78 8.82
CA ASP A 59 10.20 1.62 9.99
C ASP A 59 9.45 1.11 11.21
N VAL A 60 10.19 0.50 12.10
CA VAL A 60 9.67 0.01 13.39
C VAL A 60 9.65 1.08 14.48
N THR A 61 10.12 2.29 14.18
CA THR A 61 10.25 3.39 15.17
C THR A 61 9.13 4.42 15.09
N SER A 62 8.28 4.35 14.09
CA SER A 62 7.19 5.32 13.80
C SER A 62 7.67 6.73 13.40
N PHE A 63 8.94 6.88 13.05
CA PHE A 63 9.56 8.18 12.72
C PHE A 63 10.13 8.26 11.32
N GLY A 64 10.20 7.14 10.60
CA GLY A 64 10.81 7.06 9.28
C GLY A 64 9.83 6.72 8.16
N PRO A 65 10.25 6.85 6.92
CA PRO A 65 9.48 6.38 5.79
C PRO A 65 9.59 4.86 5.64
N GLU A 66 8.50 4.21 5.31
CA GLU A 66 8.56 2.90 4.69
C GLU A 66 8.72 3.07 3.18
N ILE A 67 9.54 2.26 2.55
CA ILE A 67 9.80 2.35 1.12
C ILE A 67 9.46 1.02 0.47
N THR A 68 8.50 1.05 -0.44
CA THR A 68 8.18 -0.07 -1.30
C THR A 68 8.59 0.22 -2.74
N THR A 69 9.44 -0.63 -3.29
CA THR A 69 9.94 -0.51 -4.66
C THR A 69 9.31 -1.59 -5.54
N ILE A 70 8.85 -1.20 -6.73
CA ILE A 70 8.42 -2.11 -7.78
C ILE A 70 9.44 -2.05 -8.90
N ASN A 71 10.14 -3.15 -9.13
CA ASN A 71 11.19 -3.25 -10.15
C ASN A 71 10.65 -3.67 -11.53
N ARG A 72 9.56 -4.43 -11.55
CA ARG A 72 8.92 -4.90 -12.76
C ARG A 72 7.42 -5.06 -12.53
N PHE A 73 6.63 -4.52 -13.46
CA PHE A 73 5.18 -4.67 -13.43
C PHE A 73 4.71 -5.89 -14.23
N THR A 74 3.70 -6.54 -13.70
CA THR A 74 2.88 -7.54 -14.37
C THR A 74 1.53 -6.91 -14.70
N PRO A 75 0.93 -7.15 -15.88
CA PRO A 75 -0.41 -6.64 -16.20
C PRO A 75 -1.44 -7.03 -15.14
N GLY A 76 -2.27 -6.06 -14.75
CA GLY A 76 -3.27 -6.22 -13.70
C GLY A 76 -3.34 -5.00 -12.80
N ILE A 77 -3.94 -5.15 -11.64
CA ILE A 77 -4.17 -4.04 -10.72
C ILE A 77 -3.39 -4.23 -9.42
N TYR A 78 -2.58 -3.25 -9.10
CA TYR A 78 -1.87 -3.09 -7.84
C TYR A 78 -2.68 -2.19 -6.93
N ARG A 79 -2.76 -2.49 -5.63
CA ARG A 79 -3.39 -1.65 -4.63
C ARG A 79 -2.39 -1.35 -3.52
N TYR A 80 -2.32 -0.07 -3.15
CA TYR A 80 -1.51 0.41 -2.03
C TYR A 80 -2.38 0.96 -0.92
N SER A 81 -2.12 0.52 0.29
CA SER A 81 -2.88 0.89 1.48
C SER A 81 -1.95 1.18 2.65
N VAL A 82 -2.42 1.98 3.58
CA VAL A 82 -1.74 2.28 4.84
C VAL A 82 -2.63 1.84 6.00
N HIS A 83 -2.12 0.96 6.84
CA HIS A 83 -2.81 0.37 7.97
C HIS A 83 -2.37 1.04 9.27
N HIS A 84 -3.32 1.42 10.09
CA HIS A 84 -3.06 1.89 11.45
C HIS A 84 -2.94 0.70 12.38
N TYR A 85 -1.73 0.17 12.49
CA TYR A 85 -1.47 -1.04 13.27
C TYR A 85 -1.50 -0.79 14.78
N ASN A 86 -0.97 0.34 15.26
CA ASN A 86 -0.89 0.64 16.69
C ASN A 86 -0.85 2.15 16.94
N GLY A 87 -1.14 2.54 18.18
CA GLY A 87 -1.12 3.93 18.66
C GLY A 87 -2.51 4.54 18.81
N THR A 88 -2.59 5.65 19.54
CA THR A 88 -3.87 6.27 19.92
C THR A 88 -4.36 7.36 18.96
N SER A 89 -3.49 7.89 18.13
CA SER A 89 -3.87 8.92 17.18
C SER A 89 -4.34 8.32 15.85
N THR A 90 -5.32 8.96 15.22
CA THR A 90 -5.88 8.48 13.94
C THR A 90 -4.96 8.76 12.74
N ILE A 91 -5.18 8.06 11.64
CA ILE A 91 -4.48 8.32 10.36
C ILE A 91 -4.63 9.79 9.95
N ILE A 92 -5.83 10.36 10.09
CA ILE A 92 -6.13 11.76 9.71
C ILE A 92 -5.39 12.77 10.60
N ALA A 93 -5.29 12.50 11.90
CA ALA A 93 -4.58 13.37 12.83
C ALA A 93 -3.05 13.31 12.64
N SER A 94 -2.59 12.36 11.84
CA SER A 94 -1.17 12.27 11.50
C SER A 94 -0.88 13.11 10.26
N PRO A 95 0.30 13.72 10.16
CA PRO A 95 0.78 14.31 8.91
C PRO A 95 1.25 13.24 7.92
N ALA A 96 0.67 12.04 7.98
CA ALA A 96 0.97 10.95 7.06
C ALA A 96 0.73 11.37 5.61
N ARG A 97 1.60 10.95 4.73
CA ARG A 97 1.45 11.12 3.29
C ARG A 97 2.07 9.93 2.56
N VAL A 98 1.56 9.64 1.40
CA VAL A 98 2.13 8.66 0.48
C VAL A 98 2.70 9.39 -0.73
N GLU A 99 3.94 9.13 -1.05
CA GLU A 99 4.58 9.64 -2.26
C GLU A 99 4.73 8.48 -3.25
N LEU A 100 4.13 8.62 -4.42
CA LEU A 100 4.31 7.72 -5.55
C LEU A 100 5.23 8.37 -6.57
N THR A 101 6.40 7.79 -6.80
CA THR A 101 7.27 8.18 -7.93
C THR A 101 7.14 7.15 -9.04
N LEU A 102 6.67 7.59 -10.19
CA LEU A 102 6.44 6.76 -11.37
C LEU A 102 7.02 7.48 -12.59
N ASN A 103 7.95 6.84 -13.30
CA ASN A 103 8.60 7.42 -14.48
C ASN A 103 9.18 8.84 -14.25
N GLY A 104 9.78 9.07 -13.07
CA GLY A 104 10.34 10.36 -12.69
C GLY A 104 9.33 11.43 -12.26
N VAL A 105 8.04 11.11 -12.22
CA VAL A 105 6.99 12.00 -11.75
C VAL A 105 6.54 11.56 -10.37
N THR A 106 6.57 12.49 -9.41
CA THR A 106 6.11 12.24 -8.04
C THR A 106 4.71 12.80 -7.83
N ARG A 107 3.83 11.99 -7.29
CA ARG A 107 2.48 12.37 -6.82
C ARG A 107 2.39 12.16 -5.33
N ILE A 108 1.73 13.08 -4.64
CA ILE A 108 1.54 13.05 -3.19
C ILE A 108 0.07 12.80 -2.90
N PHE A 109 -0.19 11.86 -1.99
CA PHE A 109 -1.52 11.54 -1.47
C PHE A 109 -1.53 11.81 0.02
N THR A 110 -2.59 12.46 0.49
CA THR A 110 -2.81 12.74 1.91
C THR A 110 -4.11 12.12 2.36
N PRO A 111 -4.21 11.66 3.63
CA PRO A 111 -5.44 11.09 4.16
C PRO A 111 -6.59 12.07 4.02
N PRO A 112 -7.70 11.73 3.32
CA PRO A 112 -8.83 12.62 3.14
C PRO A 112 -9.57 12.80 4.46
N ALA A 113 -10.23 13.95 4.61
CA ALA A 113 -11.14 14.17 5.72
C ALA A 113 -12.30 13.17 5.67
N THR A 114 -12.78 12.75 6.84
CA THR A 114 -13.93 11.86 6.97
C THR A 114 -14.72 12.21 8.23
N SER A 115 -16.03 11.98 8.20
CA SER A 115 -16.89 12.00 9.37
C SER A 115 -16.91 10.68 10.14
N THR A 116 -16.33 9.62 9.57
CA THR A 116 -16.23 8.32 10.23
C THR A 116 -15.17 8.35 11.32
N THR A 117 -15.50 7.80 12.48
CA THR A 117 -14.51 7.61 13.54
C THR A 117 -13.51 6.53 13.12
N LEU A 118 -12.26 6.93 13.02
CA LEU A 118 -11.15 6.03 12.70
C LEU A 118 -10.42 5.68 13.99
N GLY A 119 -10.17 4.39 14.19
CA GLY A 119 -9.40 3.86 15.31
C GLY A 119 -8.23 3.01 14.85
N ILE A 120 -7.70 2.22 15.76
CA ILE A 120 -6.78 1.12 15.47
C ILE A 120 -7.46 0.17 14.48
N GLU A 121 -6.70 -0.46 13.61
CA GLU A 121 -7.13 -1.33 12.51
C GLU A 121 -7.79 -0.58 11.34
N SER A 122 -7.94 0.73 11.39
CA SER A 122 -8.38 1.50 10.24
C SER A 122 -7.34 1.44 9.12
N VAL A 123 -7.80 1.32 7.90
CA VAL A 123 -6.96 1.27 6.72
C VAL A 123 -7.35 2.38 5.76
N TRP A 124 -6.35 3.14 5.34
CA TRP A 124 -6.48 4.09 4.24
C TRP A 124 -6.07 3.40 2.93
N VAL A 125 -7.05 3.12 2.09
CA VAL A 125 -6.81 2.64 0.72
C VAL A 125 -6.43 3.86 -0.12
N VAL A 126 -5.16 3.95 -0.50
CA VAL A 126 -4.60 5.17 -1.07
C VAL A 126 -4.86 5.25 -2.57
N LEU A 127 -4.40 4.26 -3.32
CA LEU A 127 -4.41 4.27 -4.77
C LEU A 127 -4.41 2.86 -5.37
N GLU A 128 -4.77 2.81 -6.64
CA GLU A 128 -4.54 1.66 -7.50
C GLU A 128 -3.69 2.04 -8.71
N LEU A 129 -2.85 1.10 -9.15
CA LEU A 129 -2.13 1.16 -10.41
C LEU A 129 -2.72 0.10 -11.34
N THR A 130 -3.29 0.51 -12.45
CA THR A 130 -3.74 -0.42 -13.48
C THR A 130 -2.67 -0.53 -14.55
N VAL A 131 -2.13 -1.73 -14.71
CA VAL A 131 -1.10 -2.04 -15.72
C VAL A 131 -1.77 -2.81 -16.84
N ASP A 132 -1.73 -2.28 -18.06
CA ASP A 132 -2.27 -2.94 -19.23
C ASP A 132 -1.29 -3.96 -19.85
N SER A 133 -1.73 -4.68 -20.85
CA SER A 133 -0.92 -5.71 -21.53
C SER A 133 0.27 -5.13 -22.31
N ALA A 134 0.25 -3.85 -22.63
CA ALA A 134 1.34 -3.14 -23.30
C ALA A 134 2.33 -2.49 -22.31
N GLY A 135 2.05 -2.60 -21.00
CA GLY A 135 2.87 -2.00 -19.95
C GLY A 135 2.51 -0.55 -19.61
N GLY A 136 1.41 -0.03 -20.15
CA GLY A 136 0.88 1.28 -19.76
C GLY A 136 0.34 1.24 -18.34
N ILE A 137 0.61 2.30 -17.57
CA ILE A 137 0.22 2.39 -16.15
C ILE A 137 -0.71 3.57 -15.95
N THR A 138 -1.89 3.29 -15.40
CA THR A 138 -2.86 4.30 -14.97
C THR A 138 -2.90 4.36 -13.45
N VAL A 139 -2.73 5.55 -12.89
CA VAL A 139 -2.83 5.81 -11.45
C VAL A 139 -4.23 6.27 -11.13
N THR A 140 -4.93 5.54 -10.27
CA THR A 140 -6.27 5.88 -9.81
C THR A 140 -6.25 6.14 -8.29
N PRO A 141 -6.45 7.39 -7.85
CA PRO A 141 -6.66 7.67 -6.44
C PRO A 141 -7.92 6.94 -5.95
N VAL A 142 -7.83 6.24 -4.82
CA VAL A 142 -8.97 5.60 -4.16
C VAL A 142 -9.41 6.46 -2.98
N ASN A 143 -8.48 6.81 -2.08
CA ASN A 143 -8.67 7.72 -0.96
C ASN A 143 -9.91 7.40 -0.11
N THR A 144 -10.09 6.14 0.24
CA THR A 144 -11.17 5.67 1.09
C THR A 144 -10.64 4.99 2.33
N TYR A 145 -11.48 4.87 3.35
CA TYR A 145 -11.15 4.15 4.58
C TYR A 145 -11.99 2.89 4.69
N THR A 146 -11.40 1.86 5.28
CA THR A 146 -12.07 0.66 5.74
C THR A 146 -11.59 0.31 7.14
N THR A 147 -12.40 -0.44 7.89
CA THR A 147 -12.06 -0.92 9.22
C THR A 147 -11.55 -2.37 9.21
N ALA A 148 -11.49 -2.98 8.05
CA ALA A 148 -11.01 -4.34 7.87
C ALA A 148 -9.81 -4.37 6.93
N LEU A 149 -8.65 -4.82 7.46
CA LEU A 149 -7.42 -4.93 6.67
C LEU A 149 -7.60 -5.88 5.47
N THR A 150 -8.32 -6.97 5.66
CA THR A 150 -8.61 -7.93 4.59
C THR A 150 -9.36 -7.29 3.42
N ASP A 151 -10.31 -6.38 3.69
CA ASP A 151 -11.05 -5.67 2.66
C ASP A 151 -10.17 -4.66 1.92
N ALA A 152 -9.23 -4.04 2.64
CA ALA A 152 -8.31 -3.07 2.05
C ALA A 152 -7.36 -3.71 1.04
N VAL A 153 -6.82 -4.86 1.38
CA VAL A 153 -5.82 -5.55 0.55
C VAL A 153 -6.46 -6.49 -0.47
N ALA A 154 -7.61 -7.07 -0.13
CA ALA A 154 -8.38 -7.84 -1.07
C ALA A 154 -8.95 -6.94 -2.15
N ARG A 155 -8.78 -7.35 -3.40
CA ARG A 155 -9.38 -6.68 -4.54
C ARG A 155 -10.43 -7.58 -5.15
N VAL A 156 -11.66 -7.10 -5.15
CA VAL A 156 -12.75 -7.83 -5.84
C VAL A 156 -12.48 -7.80 -7.35
N VAL A 157 -12.39 -8.96 -7.96
CA VAL A 157 -12.33 -9.06 -9.42
C VAL A 157 -13.71 -8.73 -9.96
N LYS A 158 -13.79 -7.76 -10.86
CA LYS A 158 -15.06 -7.33 -11.46
C LYS A 158 -15.75 -8.54 -12.11
N GLY A 159 -16.92 -8.92 -11.61
CA GLY A 159 -17.71 -10.05 -12.11
C GLY A 159 -17.56 -11.38 -11.36
N SER A 160 -16.66 -11.52 -10.41
CA SER A 160 -16.45 -12.79 -9.69
C SER A 160 -17.28 -12.93 -8.41
N GLY A 161 -17.83 -11.86 -7.88
CA GLY A 161 -18.61 -11.86 -6.61
C GLY A 161 -17.81 -12.27 -5.37
N LYS A 162 -16.54 -12.66 -5.51
CA LYS A 162 -15.64 -12.99 -4.42
C LYS A 162 -14.34 -12.20 -4.52
N PRO A 163 -13.81 -11.70 -3.41
CA PRO A 163 -12.45 -11.16 -3.40
C PRO A 163 -11.48 -12.26 -3.82
N PRO A 164 -10.43 -11.94 -4.58
CA PRO A 164 -9.38 -12.89 -4.89
C PRO A 164 -8.76 -13.40 -3.59
N LEU A 165 -8.56 -14.71 -3.51
CA LEU A 165 -7.87 -15.31 -2.38
C LEU A 165 -6.45 -14.72 -2.31
N MET A 166 -6.13 -14.15 -1.18
CA MET A 166 -4.79 -13.68 -0.90
C MET A 166 -3.94 -14.90 -0.54
N GLY A 167 -2.93 -15.18 -1.32
CA GLY A 167 -1.95 -16.19 -0.96
C GLY A 167 -1.10 -15.69 0.20
N GLY A 168 -1.47 -16.05 1.40
CA GLY A 168 -0.75 -15.72 2.62
C GLY A 168 -1.69 -15.79 3.81
N ASN A 169 -1.27 -16.53 4.84
CA ASN A 169 -1.93 -16.47 6.13
C ASN A 169 -1.64 -15.09 6.73
N TRP A 170 -2.68 -14.40 7.10
CA TRP A 170 -2.63 -13.17 7.89
C TRP A 170 -2.27 -13.47 9.34
#